data_cfb8195c2f756780bb6caa17186f8e35
#
_entry.id   cfb8195c2f756780bb6caa17186f8e35
#
_cell.length_a   1.000
_cell.length_b   1.000
_cell.length_c   1.000
_cell.angle_alpha   90.00
_cell.angle_beta   90.00
_cell.angle_gamma   90.00
#
_symmetry.space_group_name_H-M   'P 1'
#
loop_
_entity.id
_entity.type
_entity.pdbx_description
1 polymer ?
#
loop_
_entity_poly.entity_id
_entity_poly.type
_entity_poly.pdbx_seq_one_letter_code
_entity_poly.pdbx_strand_id
1 'polypeptide(L)'
;SPAEKILPEDPNMLLQSVHFVGDYIFAIYMKDASSRVYQYTLDGDLVREVALPGIGTVAGFDGKDDATETFYTFSTFTAPPAVYRYDLATGESTLFARPEVKFNPDDFVTEQVFFASKDGTQVPMFLSYHKGLKKNGKNPVYLYGYGGFNAPLTPGFSPTNIAMMEQGAIYASVNLRGGNEYGEEWHKAGMLANKQNVFDDFIAAGEYLVRNKYT
;
A
#
# COMPACT_ATOMS: atom_id res chain seq x y z
N SER A 1 -19.01 -21.33 24.30
CA SER A 1 -18.22 -20.27 24.93
C SER A 1 -18.36 -19.00 24.07
N PRO A 2 -18.42 -17.80 24.65
CA PRO A 2 -18.34 -16.58 23.88
C PRO A 2 -17.03 -16.58 23.09
N ALA A 3 -17.06 -16.07 21.84
CA ALA A 3 -15.85 -15.92 21.03
C ALA A 3 -14.89 -14.98 21.77
N GLU A 4 -13.67 -15.43 21.97
CA GLU A 4 -12.61 -14.63 22.59
C GLU A 4 -11.89 -13.84 21.48
N LYS A 5 -11.64 -12.56 21.71
CA LYS A 5 -10.93 -11.69 20.78
C LYS A 5 -9.44 -11.89 20.98
N ILE A 6 -8.77 -12.50 20.00
CA ILE A 6 -7.34 -12.81 20.08
C ILE A 6 -6.48 -11.62 19.63
N LEU A 7 -6.86 -10.96 18.53
CA LEU A 7 -6.11 -9.82 18.02
C LEU A 7 -6.75 -8.49 18.43
N PRO A 8 -5.95 -7.48 18.84
CA PRO A 8 -6.47 -6.16 19.17
C PRO A 8 -7.04 -5.46 17.93
N GLU A 9 -8.07 -4.63 18.13
CA GLU A 9 -8.49 -3.65 17.11
C GLU A 9 -7.54 -2.45 17.14
N ASP A 10 -7.12 -2.02 15.95
CA ASP A 10 -6.45 -0.75 15.78
C ASP A 10 -7.32 0.14 14.87
N PRO A 11 -7.80 1.29 15.35
CA PRO A 11 -8.66 2.17 14.57
C PRO A 11 -7.94 2.82 13.37
N ASN A 12 -6.61 2.75 13.34
CA ASN A 12 -5.78 3.34 12.28
C ASN A 12 -5.37 2.33 11.21
N MET A 13 -5.73 1.05 11.38
CA MET A 13 -5.36 -0.01 10.46
C MET A 13 -6.55 -0.91 10.16
N LEU A 14 -6.69 -1.32 8.91
CA LEU A 14 -7.74 -2.23 8.47
C LEU A 14 -7.16 -3.65 8.32
N LEU A 15 -7.65 -4.61 9.10
CA LEU A 15 -7.26 -6.01 8.98
C LEU A 15 -7.70 -6.55 7.62
N GLN A 16 -6.76 -7.06 6.84
CA GLN A 16 -6.99 -7.62 5.51
C GLN A 16 -7.08 -9.13 5.54
N SER A 17 -6.15 -9.79 6.23
CA SER A 17 -6.11 -11.25 6.36
C SER A 17 -5.35 -11.69 7.58
N VAL A 18 -5.61 -12.93 8.00
CA VAL A 18 -4.93 -13.62 9.10
C VAL A 18 -4.46 -14.97 8.57
N HIS A 19 -3.21 -15.32 8.83
CA HIS A 19 -2.57 -16.55 8.40
C HIS A 19 -1.94 -17.24 9.61
N PHE A 20 -1.92 -18.56 9.57
CA PHE A 20 -1.32 -19.40 10.61
C PHE A 20 -0.16 -20.18 10.01
N VAL A 21 1.01 -20.14 10.65
CA VAL A 21 2.19 -20.88 10.24
C VAL A 21 3.13 -21.11 11.41
N GLY A 22 3.59 -22.35 11.63
CA GLY A 22 4.28 -22.72 12.85
C GLY A 22 3.43 -22.43 14.06
N ASP A 23 4.03 -21.95 15.12
CA ASP A 23 3.36 -21.54 16.36
C ASP A 23 2.95 -20.05 16.35
N TYR A 24 2.66 -19.47 15.17
CA TYR A 24 2.43 -18.03 15.04
C TYR A 24 1.19 -17.69 14.20
N ILE A 25 0.66 -16.50 14.50
CA ILE A 25 -0.36 -15.83 13.71
C ILE A 25 0.30 -14.65 13.00
N PHE A 26 0.08 -14.54 11.69
CA PHE A 26 0.45 -13.37 10.89
C PHE A 26 -0.80 -12.58 10.52
N ALA A 27 -0.90 -11.35 10.98
CA ALA A 27 -1.98 -10.44 10.63
C ALA A 27 -1.48 -9.40 9.62
N ILE A 28 -2.09 -9.40 8.44
CA ILE A 28 -1.81 -8.42 7.39
C ILE A 28 -2.85 -7.30 7.51
N TYR A 29 -2.37 -6.09 7.75
CA TYR A 29 -3.19 -4.88 7.82
C TYR A 29 -2.89 -3.96 6.64
N MET A 30 -3.88 -3.14 6.30
CA MET A 30 -3.69 -1.97 5.47
C MET A 30 -3.66 -0.72 6.35
N LYS A 31 -2.58 0.05 6.26
CA LYS A 31 -2.43 1.36 6.88
C LYS A 31 -2.01 2.36 5.82
N ASP A 32 -2.77 3.45 5.70
CA ASP A 32 -2.52 4.47 4.69
C ASP A 32 -2.34 3.86 3.28
N ALA A 33 -3.23 2.93 2.93
CA ALA A 33 -3.25 2.21 1.64
C ALA A 33 -2.02 1.35 1.31
N SER A 34 -1.17 1.01 2.29
CA SER A 34 -0.04 0.09 2.13
C SER A 34 -0.03 -0.98 3.21
N SER A 35 0.65 -2.11 2.96
CA SER A 35 0.64 -3.24 3.88
C SER A 35 1.50 -3.01 5.11
N ARG A 36 1.01 -3.51 6.25
CA ARG A 36 1.74 -3.76 7.50
C ARG A 36 1.49 -5.19 7.91
N VAL A 37 2.49 -5.86 8.46
CA VAL A 37 2.38 -7.26 8.90
C VAL A 37 2.88 -7.38 10.32
N TYR A 38 2.10 -8.05 11.16
CA TYR A 38 2.44 -8.30 12.56
C TYR A 38 2.44 -9.79 12.82
N GLN A 39 3.48 -10.26 13.51
CA GLN A 39 3.62 -11.62 13.98
C GLN A 39 3.18 -11.69 15.44
N TYR A 40 2.26 -12.58 15.76
CA TYR A 40 1.76 -12.84 17.10
C TYR A 40 1.97 -14.30 17.48
N THR A 41 2.00 -14.60 18.78
CA THR A 41 1.83 -15.95 19.29
C THR A 41 0.40 -16.45 19.06
N LEU A 42 0.14 -17.74 19.21
CA LEU A 42 -1.22 -18.29 19.11
C LEU A 42 -2.16 -17.75 20.21
N ASP A 43 -1.61 -17.27 21.33
CA ASP A 43 -2.37 -16.63 22.41
C ASP A 43 -2.67 -15.13 22.14
N GLY A 44 -2.15 -14.58 21.05
CA GLY A 44 -2.38 -13.19 20.62
C GLY A 44 -1.38 -12.17 21.17
N ASP A 45 -0.28 -12.60 21.76
CA ASP A 45 0.79 -11.72 22.20
C ASP A 45 1.62 -11.25 20.98
N LEU A 46 1.84 -9.95 20.87
CA LEU A 46 2.65 -9.39 19.79
C LEU A 46 4.12 -9.80 19.94
N VAL A 47 4.63 -10.51 18.94
CA VAL A 47 6.06 -10.85 18.83
C VAL A 47 6.83 -9.72 18.20
N ARG A 48 6.40 -9.25 17.01
CA ARG A 48 7.04 -8.13 16.28
C ARG A 48 6.20 -7.62 15.11
N GLU A 49 6.52 -6.42 14.64
CA GLU A 49 6.16 -6.00 13.30
C GLU A 49 7.19 -6.56 12.32
N VAL A 50 6.73 -7.12 11.19
CA VAL A 50 7.60 -7.61 10.12
C VAL A 50 8.18 -6.43 9.35
N ALA A 51 9.51 -6.35 9.30
CA ALA A 51 10.21 -5.32 8.52
C ALA A 51 10.02 -5.59 7.03
N LEU A 52 9.15 -4.82 6.36
CA LEU A 52 8.95 -4.89 4.92
C LEU A 52 9.97 -4.02 4.18
N PRO A 53 10.28 -4.33 2.90
CA PRO A 53 11.26 -3.57 2.11
C PRO A 53 10.91 -2.10 1.85
N GLY A 54 9.68 -1.68 2.10
CA GLY A 54 9.24 -0.30 1.91
C GLY A 54 7.72 -0.17 1.75
N ILE A 55 7.27 0.84 0.99
CA ILE A 55 5.86 1.04 0.64
C ILE A 55 5.45 0.02 -0.40
N GLY A 56 4.52 -0.87 -0.07
CA GLY A 56 4.11 -1.93 -0.96
C GLY A 56 2.90 -2.73 -0.48
N THR A 57 2.60 -3.76 -1.22
CA THR A 57 1.53 -4.72 -0.96
C THR A 57 2.11 -6.10 -0.74
N VAL A 58 1.65 -6.75 0.32
CA VAL A 58 2.08 -8.08 0.76
C VAL A 58 0.99 -9.10 0.50
N ALA A 59 1.38 -10.34 0.15
CA ALA A 59 0.54 -11.52 0.20
C ALA A 59 1.38 -12.74 0.60
N GLY A 60 0.78 -13.72 1.28
CA GLY A 60 1.46 -14.92 1.73
C GLY A 60 1.44 -15.08 3.25
N PHE A 61 2.53 -15.55 3.83
CA PHE A 61 2.66 -15.99 5.22
C PHE A 61 1.86 -17.24 5.53
N ASP A 62 1.68 -18.10 4.55
CA ASP A 62 1.05 -19.40 4.72
C ASP A 62 2.09 -20.48 5.01
N GLY A 63 1.68 -21.55 5.69
CA GLY A 63 2.56 -22.68 5.95
C GLY A 63 1.91 -23.75 6.81
N LYS A 64 2.73 -24.75 7.18
CA LYS A 64 2.32 -25.84 8.08
C LYS A 64 2.57 -25.47 9.53
N ASP A 65 1.94 -26.20 10.44
CA ASP A 65 2.07 -26.01 11.88
C ASP A 65 3.48 -26.32 12.42
N ASP A 66 4.24 -27.14 11.70
CA ASP A 66 5.62 -27.50 12.04
C ASP A 66 6.68 -26.70 11.28
N ALA A 67 6.27 -25.69 10.53
CA ALA A 67 7.18 -24.86 9.75
C ALA A 67 8.05 -23.97 10.65
N THR A 68 9.30 -23.77 10.26
CA THR A 68 10.24 -22.82 10.89
C THR A 68 10.46 -21.57 10.03
N GLU A 69 9.95 -21.58 8.81
CA GLU A 69 10.02 -20.48 7.86
C GLU A 69 8.72 -20.37 7.06
N THR A 70 8.48 -19.21 6.50
CA THR A 70 7.38 -18.94 5.56
C THR A 70 7.85 -18.08 4.41
N PHE A 71 6.97 -17.88 3.43
CA PHE A 71 7.23 -17.07 2.27
C PHE A 71 6.13 -16.03 2.10
N TYR A 72 6.52 -14.86 1.62
CA TYR A 72 5.59 -13.83 1.21
C TYR A 72 6.04 -13.16 -0.09
N THR A 73 5.09 -12.62 -0.83
CA THR A 73 5.36 -11.75 -1.97
C THR A 73 5.24 -10.30 -1.54
N PHE A 74 6.10 -9.45 -2.10
CA PHE A 74 6.07 -8.01 -1.91
C PHE A 74 6.14 -7.31 -3.25
N SER A 75 5.16 -6.43 -3.52
CA SER A 75 5.06 -5.67 -4.77
C SER A 75 5.00 -4.18 -4.47
N THR A 76 5.61 -3.36 -5.33
CA THR A 76 5.57 -1.90 -5.25
C THR A 76 5.09 -1.31 -6.58
N PHE A 77 4.95 0.01 -6.66
CA PHE A 77 4.68 0.68 -7.94
C PHE A 77 5.86 0.58 -8.93
N THR A 78 7.07 0.35 -8.44
CA THR A 78 8.32 0.43 -9.22
C THR A 78 9.04 -0.90 -9.36
N ALA A 79 8.56 -1.96 -8.71
CA ALA A 79 9.14 -3.29 -8.80
C ALA A 79 8.05 -4.37 -8.85
N PRO A 80 8.19 -5.39 -9.73
CA PRO A 80 7.26 -6.51 -9.78
C PRO A 80 7.31 -7.32 -8.47
N PRO A 81 6.28 -8.16 -8.22
CA PRO A 81 6.25 -9.00 -7.03
C PRO A 81 7.53 -9.84 -6.90
N ALA A 82 8.22 -9.68 -5.78
CA ALA A 82 9.37 -10.49 -5.39
C ALA A 82 8.97 -11.41 -4.24
N VAL A 83 9.56 -12.59 -4.19
CA VAL A 83 9.34 -13.58 -3.13
C VAL A 83 10.41 -13.43 -2.08
N TYR A 84 9.99 -13.31 -0.84
CA TYR A 84 10.86 -13.28 0.34
C TYR A 84 10.65 -14.52 1.18
N ARG A 85 11.73 -15.05 1.71
CA ARG A 85 11.74 -16.09 2.73
C ARG A 85 11.84 -15.40 4.09
N TYR A 86 11.01 -15.81 5.02
CA TYR A 86 10.94 -15.24 6.37
C TYR A 86 11.21 -16.33 7.42
N ASP A 87 12.18 -16.13 8.27
CA ASP A 87 12.49 -16.99 9.41
C ASP A 87 11.57 -16.63 10.59
N LEU A 88 10.79 -17.62 11.07
CA LEU A 88 9.76 -17.40 12.09
C LEU A 88 10.35 -17.05 13.46
N ALA A 89 11.52 -17.55 13.79
CA ALA A 89 12.16 -17.34 15.08
C ALA A 89 12.89 -16.00 15.14
N THR A 90 13.68 -15.68 14.11
CA THR A 90 14.50 -14.47 14.08
C THR A 90 13.77 -13.24 13.55
N GLY A 91 12.76 -13.44 12.66
CA GLY A 91 12.07 -12.36 11.95
C GLY A 91 12.88 -11.80 10.78
N GLU A 92 13.93 -12.50 10.35
CA GLU A 92 14.74 -12.09 9.21
C GLU A 92 14.01 -12.41 7.89
N SER A 93 13.96 -11.41 7.01
CA SER A 93 13.47 -11.55 5.63
C SER A 93 14.64 -11.55 4.66
N THR A 94 14.73 -12.57 3.82
CA THR A 94 15.74 -12.67 2.76
C THR A 94 15.07 -12.78 1.40
N LEU A 95 15.59 -12.06 0.40
CA LEU A 95 15.11 -12.19 -0.98
C LEU A 95 15.35 -13.62 -1.48
N PHE A 96 14.27 -14.32 -1.82
CA PHE A 96 14.32 -15.69 -2.34
C PHE A 96 14.31 -15.73 -3.87
N ALA A 97 13.39 -14.97 -4.49
CA ALA A 97 13.26 -14.90 -5.94
C ALA A 97 12.65 -13.57 -6.37
N ARG A 98 13.10 -13.08 -7.51
CA ARG A 98 12.50 -11.89 -8.18
C ARG A 98 12.52 -12.11 -9.69
N PRO A 99 11.52 -11.58 -10.43
CA PRO A 99 11.55 -11.55 -11.89
C PRO A 99 12.72 -10.71 -12.40
N GLU A 100 13.33 -11.13 -13.49
CA GLU A 100 14.25 -10.28 -14.24
C GLU A 100 13.45 -9.20 -14.99
N VAL A 101 13.93 -7.96 -14.89
CA VAL A 101 13.36 -6.79 -15.58
C VAL A 101 14.46 -6.06 -16.34
N LYS A 102 14.08 -5.38 -17.43
CA LYS A 102 15.03 -4.64 -18.29
C LYS A 102 15.28 -3.20 -17.85
N PHE A 103 14.90 -2.86 -16.63
CA PHE A 103 15.12 -1.55 -16.01
C PHE A 103 15.65 -1.79 -14.58
N ASN A 104 16.22 -0.75 -13.97
CA ASN A 104 16.66 -0.84 -12.58
C ASN A 104 15.57 -0.24 -11.66
N PRO A 105 14.88 -1.04 -10.81
CA PRO A 105 13.89 -0.53 -9.86
C PRO A 105 14.43 0.55 -8.93
N ASP A 106 15.74 0.51 -8.61
CA ASP A 106 16.39 1.48 -7.74
C ASP A 106 16.55 2.87 -8.35
N ASP A 107 16.28 3.04 -9.65
CA ASP A 107 16.26 4.35 -10.31
C ASP A 107 14.98 5.15 -10.00
N PHE A 108 14.00 4.52 -9.39
CA PHE A 108 12.71 5.13 -9.06
C PHE A 108 12.53 5.33 -7.56
N VAL A 109 11.63 6.21 -7.20
CA VAL A 109 11.18 6.45 -5.83
C VAL A 109 9.67 6.49 -5.77
N THR A 110 9.11 6.02 -4.66
CA THR A 110 7.71 6.22 -4.31
C THR A 110 7.64 6.96 -2.98
N GLU A 111 6.91 8.06 -2.97
CA GLU A 111 6.57 8.78 -1.75
C GLU A 111 5.05 8.79 -1.55
N GLN A 112 4.62 8.88 -0.29
CA GLN A 112 3.23 9.13 0.04
C GLN A 112 3.07 10.56 0.54
N VAL A 113 2.07 11.25 0.00
CA VAL A 113 1.70 12.59 0.40
C VAL A 113 0.23 12.61 0.85
N PHE A 114 -0.11 13.59 1.67
CA PHE A 114 -1.48 13.86 2.09
C PHE A 114 -1.85 15.28 1.69
N PHE A 115 -3.07 15.45 1.24
CA PHE A 115 -3.60 16.76 0.88
C PHE A 115 -5.04 16.92 1.37
N ALA A 116 -5.43 18.14 1.63
CA ALA A 116 -6.81 18.46 2.02
C ALA A 116 -7.71 18.50 0.79
N SER A 117 -8.80 17.73 0.82
CA SER A 117 -9.92 17.87 -0.12
C SER A 117 -10.71 19.15 0.17
N LYS A 118 -11.69 19.45 -0.65
CA LYS A 118 -12.53 20.65 -0.55
C LYS A 118 -13.21 20.83 0.82
N ASP A 119 -13.58 19.74 1.46
CA ASP A 119 -14.21 19.72 2.79
C ASP A 119 -13.20 19.60 3.95
N GLY A 120 -11.88 19.63 3.66
CA GLY A 120 -10.80 19.50 4.64
C GLY A 120 -10.37 18.06 4.93
N THR A 121 -11.05 17.05 4.37
CA THR A 121 -10.66 15.65 4.52
C THR A 121 -9.24 15.43 3.99
N GLN A 122 -8.38 14.80 4.80
CA GLN A 122 -7.02 14.43 4.37
C GLN A 122 -7.08 13.19 3.48
N VAL A 123 -6.63 13.34 2.24
CA VAL A 123 -6.64 12.29 1.22
C VAL A 123 -5.21 11.89 0.90
N PRO A 124 -4.85 10.58 0.96
CA PRO A 124 -3.52 10.12 0.60
C PRO A 124 -3.35 9.97 -0.90
N MET A 125 -2.12 10.16 -1.36
CA MET A 125 -1.71 9.94 -2.74
C MET A 125 -0.28 9.40 -2.75
N PHE A 126 -0.05 8.36 -3.55
CA PHE A 126 1.29 7.89 -3.85
C PHE A 126 1.81 8.57 -5.12
N LEU A 127 3.06 8.99 -5.06
CA LEU A 127 3.79 9.59 -6.18
C LEU A 127 5.00 8.74 -6.49
N SER A 128 5.06 8.20 -7.71
CA SER A 128 6.19 7.39 -8.16
C SER A 128 6.82 8.05 -9.39
N TYR A 129 8.15 8.19 -9.38
CA TYR A 129 8.88 8.87 -10.44
C TYR A 129 10.37 8.49 -10.41
N HIS A 130 11.10 8.82 -11.47
CA HIS A 130 12.54 8.60 -11.56
C HIS A 130 13.29 9.50 -10.56
N LYS A 131 14.26 8.93 -9.82
CA LYS A 131 15.14 9.69 -8.92
C LYS A 131 15.82 10.83 -9.68
N GLY A 132 15.95 11.98 -9.04
CA GLY A 132 16.52 13.16 -9.68
C GLY A 132 15.53 14.01 -10.50
N LEU A 133 14.25 13.61 -10.58
CA LEU A 133 13.19 14.46 -11.14
C LEU A 133 13.16 15.82 -10.42
N LYS A 134 13.13 16.90 -11.19
CA LYS A 134 13.07 18.26 -10.67
C LYS A 134 11.62 18.72 -10.58
N LYS A 135 11.18 19.12 -9.40
CA LYS A 135 9.86 19.73 -9.17
C LYS A 135 9.88 21.18 -9.68
N ASN A 136 9.76 21.33 -11.00
CA ASN A 136 9.84 22.63 -11.70
C ASN A 136 8.50 23.11 -12.28
N GLY A 137 7.42 22.38 -11.98
CA GLY A 137 6.08 22.67 -12.49
C GLY A 137 5.86 22.37 -13.96
N LYS A 138 6.67 21.46 -14.56
CA LYS A 138 6.62 21.15 -16.00
C LYS A 138 6.67 19.64 -16.29
N ASN A 139 6.66 18.79 -15.27
CA ASN A 139 6.69 17.36 -15.51
C ASN A 139 5.32 16.85 -15.96
N PRO A 140 5.23 15.97 -16.95
CA PRO A 140 3.96 15.28 -17.23
C PRO A 140 3.57 14.40 -16.04
N VAL A 141 2.27 14.39 -15.70
CA VAL A 141 1.73 13.56 -14.63
C VAL A 141 0.62 12.68 -15.18
N TYR A 142 0.69 11.40 -14.89
CA TYR A 142 -0.43 10.48 -15.03
C TYR A 142 -1.12 10.33 -13.67
N LEU A 143 -2.21 11.08 -13.49
CA LEU A 143 -3.03 11.05 -12.28
C LEU A 143 -4.10 9.98 -12.42
N TYR A 144 -4.11 9.00 -11.53
CA TYR A 144 -5.05 7.90 -11.50
C TYR A 144 -5.77 7.81 -10.15
N GLY A 145 -7.04 7.51 -10.18
CA GLY A 145 -7.86 7.25 -9.01
C GLY A 145 -9.09 6.44 -9.38
N TYR A 146 -9.65 5.67 -8.45
CA TYR A 146 -10.85 4.85 -8.66
C TYR A 146 -12.04 5.36 -7.83
N GLY A 147 -11.92 5.34 -6.51
CA GLY A 147 -12.91 5.92 -5.59
C GLY A 147 -14.31 5.32 -5.70
N GLY A 148 -14.42 4.01 -5.52
CA GLY A 148 -15.73 3.35 -5.58
C GLY A 148 -15.71 1.89 -5.16
N PHE A 149 -16.91 1.35 -4.99
CA PHE A 149 -17.19 -0.07 -4.78
C PHE A 149 -16.44 -0.74 -3.63
N ASN A 150 -16.07 0.04 -2.61
CA ASN A 150 -15.30 -0.48 -1.47
C ASN A 150 -13.96 -1.13 -1.87
N ALA A 151 -13.40 -0.72 -3.04
CA ALA A 151 -12.16 -1.27 -3.59
C ALA A 151 -11.00 -0.31 -3.33
N PRO A 152 -9.97 -0.69 -2.54
CA PRO A 152 -8.82 0.16 -2.29
C PRO A 152 -7.87 0.15 -3.48
N LEU A 153 -7.13 1.23 -3.65
CA LEU A 153 -5.95 1.26 -4.50
C LEU A 153 -4.71 1.07 -3.63
N THR A 154 -4.07 -0.07 -3.76
CA THR A 154 -2.82 -0.39 -3.07
C THR A 154 -1.65 -0.41 -4.05
N PRO A 155 -0.39 -0.25 -3.58
CA PRO A 155 0.77 -0.31 -4.45
C PRO A 155 0.82 -1.59 -5.27
N GLY A 156 0.92 -1.44 -6.59
CA GLY A 156 1.00 -2.54 -7.54
C GLY A 156 1.85 -2.19 -8.74
N PHE A 157 2.58 -3.17 -9.26
CA PHE A 157 3.49 -3.00 -10.38
C PHE A 157 2.75 -2.94 -11.71
N SER A 158 3.15 -1.98 -12.55
CA SER A 158 2.72 -1.89 -13.94
C SER A 158 3.89 -1.52 -14.84
N PRO A 159 4.26 -2.34 -15.83
CA PRO A 159 5.34 -2.00 -16.76
C PRO A 159 5.02 -0.75 -17.60
N THR A 160 3.74 -0.45 -17.84
CA THR A 160 3.32 0.78 -18.54
C THR A 160 3.68 2.03 -17.73
N ASN A 161 3.50 1.98 -16.40
CA ASN A 161 3.86 3.09 -15.53
C ASN A 161 5.38 3.30 -15.51
N ILE A 162 6.17 2.23 -15.53
CA ILE A 162 7.63 2.31 -15.64
C ILE A 162 8.03 3.01 -16.94
N ALA A 163 7.47 2.59 -18.07
CA ALA A 163 7.79 3.19 -19.36
C ALA A 163 7.48 4.70 -19.43
N MET A 164 6.41 5.14 -18.75
CA MET A 164 6.10 6.57 -18.62
C MET A 164 7.09 7.30 -17.72
N MET A 165 7.45 6.69 -16.58
CA MET A 165 8.40 7.27 -15.63
C MET A 165 9.82 7.37 -16.20
N GLU A 166 10.26 6.41 -17.02
CA GLU A 166 11.53 6.48 -17.77
C GLU A 166 11.60 7.68 -18.71
N GLN A 167 10.45 8.15 -19.19
CA GLN A 167 10.33 9.35 -20.02
C GLN A 167 10.11 10.64 -19.23
N GLY A 168 10.30 10.59 -17.92
CA GLY A 168 10.21 11.75 -17.02
C GLY A 168 8.82 12.07 -16.53
N ALA A 169 7.84 11.19 -16.70
CA ALA A 169 6.52 11.36 -16.12
C ALA A 169 6.48 10.98 -14.62
N ILE A 170 5.53 11.55 -13.90
CA ILE A 170 5.15 11.16 -12.55
C ILE A 170 3.89 10.30 -12.64
N TYR A 171 3.90 9.13 -12.01
CA TYR A 171 2.68 8.36 -11.75
C TYR A 171 2.12 8.73 -10.39
N ALA A 172 0.90 9.24 -10.36
CA ALA A 172 0.20 9.65 -9.14
C ALA A 172 -1.04 8.77 -8.94
N SER A 173 -1.06 7.97 -7.86
CA SER A 173 -2.18 7.11 -7.48
C SER A 173 -2.89 7.68 -6.26
N VAL A 174 -4.12 8.20 -6.46
CA VAL A 174 -4.90 8.85 -5.40
C VAL A 174 -5.85 7.85 -4.75
N ASN A 175 -5.83 7.80 -3.43
CA ASN A 175 -6.74 6.99 -2.64
C ASN A 175 -8.04 7.76 -2.34
N LEU A 176 -8.91 7.83 -3.33
CA LEU A 176 -10.17 8.59 -3.26
C LEU A 176 -11.15 7.96 -2.28
N ARG A 177 -11.99 8.77 -1.64
CA ARG A 177 -13.16 8.27 -0.91
C ARG A 177 -14.02 7.37 -1.79
N GLY A 178 -14.72 6.40 -1.20
CA GLY A 178 -15.49 5.39 -1.93
C GLY A 178 -14.79 4.04 -2.08
N GLY A 179 -13.45 4.00 -1.93
CA GLY A 179 -12.70 2.79 -1.63
C GLY A 179 -12.83 2.39 -0.15
N ASN A 180 -11.97 1.48 0.33
CA ASN A 180 -11.97 1.08 1.74
C ASN A 180 -10.63 1.29 2.45
N GLU A 181 -9.80 2.18 1.96
CA GLU A 181 -8.46 2.43 2.49
C GLU A 181 -8.49 2.76 3.99
N TYR A 182 -9.57 3.39 4.45
CA TYR A 182 -9.85 3.69 5.86
C TYR A 182 -11.16 3.04 6.36
N GLY A 183 -11.55 1.90 5.76
CA GLY A 183 -12.72 1.14 6.17
C GLY A 183 -14.05 1.66 5.64
N GLU A 184 -15.13 1.24 6.27
CA GLU A 184 -16.51 1.45 5.80
C GLU A 184 -16.91 2.93 5.74
N GLU A 185 -16.43 3.76 6.67
CA GLU A 185 -16.76 5.19 6.68
C GLU A 185 -16.12 5.92 5.47
N TRP A 186 -14.92 5.51 5.06
CA TRP A 186 -14.28 6.00 3.85
C TRP A 186 -15.07 5.65 2.59
N HIS A 187 -15.60 4.42 2.56
CA HIS A 187 -16.46 3.97 1.48
C HIS A 187 -17.76 4.77 1.41
N LYS A 188 -18.50 4.88 2.53
CA LYS A 188 -19.75 5.63 2.61
C LYS A 188 -19.60 7.10 2.26
N ALA A 189 -18.46 7.71 2.60
CA ALA A 189 -18.16 9.10 2.29
C ALA A 189 -17.99 9.39 0.79
N GLY A 190 -17.90 8.36 -0.06
CA GLY A 190 -17.75 8.49 -1.51
C GLY A 190 -18.86 7.80 -2.33
N MET A 191 -19.98 7.39 -1.72
CA MET A 191 -21.05 6.69 -2.44
C MET A 191 -22.37 7.45 -2.42
N LEU A 192 -23.27 7.13 -3.35
CA LEU A 192 -24.65 7.65 -3.43
C LEU A 192 -24.67 9.18 -3.41
N ALA A 193 -25.35 9.79 -2.43
CA ALA A 193 -25.46 11.23 -2.26
C ALA A 193 -24.10 11.92 -1.99
N ASN A 194 -23.11 11.16 -1.51
CA ASN A 194 -21.76 11.64 -1.22
C ASN A 194 -20.78 11.50 -2.40
N LYS A 195 -21.25 11.04 -3.56
CA LYS A 195 -20.35 10.77 -4.71
C LYS A 195 -19.56 11.98 -5.19
N GLN A 196 -20.07 13.20 -4.98
CA GLN A 196 -19.37 14.42 -5.32
C GLN A 196 -18.02 14.54 -4.59
N ASN A 197 -17.89 14.01 -3.36
CA ASN A 197 -16.65 14.02 -2.61
C ASN A 197 -15.49 13.32 -3.36
N VAL A 198 -15.79 12.27 -4.13
CA VAL A 198 -14.79 11.54 -4.94
C VAL A 198 -14.20 12.44 -6.02
N PHE A 199 -15.04 13.23 -6.68
CA PHE A 199 -14.61 14.18 -7.71
C PHE A 199 -13.84 15.35 -7.08
N ASP A 200 -14.30 15.86 -5.93
CA ASP A 200 -13.63 16.93 -5.19
C ASP A 200 -12.23 16.47 -4.71
N ASP A 201 -12.09 15.21 -4.24
CA ASP A 201 -10.81 14.61 -3.89
C ASP A 201 -9.86 14.57 -5.09
N PHE A 202 -10.37 14.13 -6.26
CA PHE A 202 -9.56 14.02 -7.47
C PHE A 202 -9.10 15.38 -8.01
N ILE A 203 -9.99 16.39 -7.97
CA ILE A 203 -9.66 17.75 -8.35
C ILE A 203 -8.59 18.31 -7.41
N ALA A 204 -8.78 18.15 -6.08
CA ALA A 204 -7.83 18.61 -5.08
C ALA A 204 -6.44 17.95 -5.22
N ALA A 205 -6.38 16.69 -5.67
CA ALA A 205 -5.12 16.01 -5.99
C ALA A 205 -4.38 16.72 -7.14
N GLY A 206 -5.07 17.05 -8.22
CA GLY A 206 -4.50 17.81 -9.34
C GLY A 206 -3.99 19.18 -8.90
N GLU A 207 -4.79 19.90 -8.12
CA GLU A 207 -4.40 21.21 -7.56
C GLU A 207 -3.18 21.12 -6.63
N TYR A 208 -3.10 20.05 -5.82
CA TYR A 208 -1.92 19.78 -4.99
C TYR A 208 -0.66 19.61 -5.83
N LEU A 209 -0.72 18.84 -6.92
CA LEU A 209 0.40 18.59 -7.81
C LEU A 209 0.91 19.88 -8.47
N VAL A 210 0.01 20.73 -8.93
CA VAL A 210 0.34 22.05 -9.52
C VAL A 210 0.95 22.98 -8.47
N ARG A 211 0.30 23.14 -7.31
CA ARG A 211 0.76 24.03 -6.24
C ARG A 211 2.13 23.66 -5.69
N ASN A 212 2.45 22.36 -5.65
CA ASN A 212 3.74 21.84 -5.19
C ASN A 212 4.76 21.67 -6.31
N LYS A 213 4.48 22.20 -7.51
CA LYS A 213 5.39 22.23 -8.67
C LYS A 213 5.83 20.85 -9.17
N TYR A 214 4.99 19.82 -8.98
CA TYR A 214 5.19 18.55 -9.65
C TYR A 214 4.93 18.68 -11.16
N THR A 215 3.86 19.42 -11.53
CA THR A 215 3.42 19.68 -12.91
C THR A 215 2.91 21.10 -13.09
#